data_e9854e99dead2dd896ea9534a350da0c
#
_entry.id   e9854e99dead2dd896ea9534a350da0c
#
_cell.length_a   1.000
_cell.length_b   1.000
_cell.length_c   1.000
_cell.angle_alpha   90.00
_cell.angle_beta   90.00
_cell.angle_gamma   90.00
#
_symmetry.space_group_name_H-M   'P 1'
#
loop_
_entity.id
_entity.type
_entity.pdbx_description
1 polymer ?
#
loop_
_entity_poly.entity_id
_entity_poly.type
_entity_poly.pdbx_seq_one_letter_code
_entity_poly.pdbx_strand_id
1 'polypeptide(L)'
;MKDPAVRNKLLLATIESIEKYGIESTTIRTIAKEAGVAFSSLHYYFESKEQMVAEALEMAVGNAYSDLWAFWQTRTDDLAALREILLFLFDGSLQFPGVTRASLHAMLMLGQPEGITHNMINRVIGAIVDGMACKADIPHDLLAQRLIVAFSATLINGISPQAFESGTRIDYNVRENRVRMVDTLLAGLFKPLAEAETTANQNAKQEENP
;
A
#
# COMPACT_ATOMS: atom_id res chain seq x y z
N MET A 1 34.24 -14.73 -3.34
CA MET A 1 33.05 -14.12 -3.97
C MET A 1 31.85 -14.41 -3.07
N LYS A 2 31.02 -13.41 -2.74
CA LYS A 2 29.83 -13.62 -1.89
C LYS A 2 28.84 -14.54 -2.64
N ASP A 3 28.35 -15.60 -1.99
CA ASP A 3 27.38 -16.52 -2.61
C ASP A 3 25.99 -15.83 -2.69
N PRO A 4 25.43 -15.60 -3.87
CA PRO A 4 24.12 -14.98 -4.04
C PRO A 4 22.97 -15.80 -3.40
N ALA A 5 23.07 -17.13 -3.37
CA ALA A 5 22.06 -18.00 -2.78
C ALA A 5 21.96 -17.81 -1.27
N VAL A 6 23.12 -17.71 -0.59
CA VAL A 6 23.16 -17.45 0.86
C VAL A 6 22.64 -16.03 1.16
N ARG A 7 22.99 -15.04 0.33
CA ARG A 7 22.49 -13.67 0.49
C ARG A 7 20.97 -13.60 0.36
N ASN A 8 20.42 -14.26 -0.65
CA ASN A 8 18.95 -14.32 -0.85
C ASN A 8 18.24 -15.03 0.31
N LYS A 9 18.82 -16.13 0.80
CA LYS A 9 18.32 -16.84 1.99
C LYS A 9 18.25 -15.93 3.23
N LEU A 10 19.24 -15.07 3.42
CA LEU A 10 19.26 -14.10 4.51
C LEU A 10 18.18 -13.03 4.35
N LEU A 11 17.94 -12.54 3.14
CA LEU A 11 16.84 -11.58 2.87
C LEU A 11 15.46 -12.20 3.12
N LEU A 12 15.23 -13.45 2.69
CA LEU A 12 13.99 -14.18 2.97
C LEU A 12 13.78 -14.38 4.47
N ALA A 13 14.82 -14.83 5.19
CA ALA A 13 14.75 -14.97 6.65
C ALA A 13 14.53 -13.63 7.38
N THR A 14 14.98 -12.52 6.79
CA THR A 14 14.70 -11.17 7.30
C THR A 14 13.24 -10.82 7.14
N ILE A 15 12.63 -11.10 5.97
CA ILE A 15 11.20 -10.92 5.71
C ILE A 15 10.38 -11.75 6.71
N GLU A 16 10.70 -13.03 6.89
CA GLU A 16 10.02 -13.91 7.85
C GLU A 16 10.14 -13.41 9.30
N SER A 17 11.32 -12.92 9.68
CA SER A 17 11.53 -12.34 11.01
C SER A 17 10.72 -11.05 11.22
N ILE A 18 10.64 -10.18 10.22
CA ILE A 18 9.84 -8.97 10.26
C ILE A 18 8.36 -9.31 10.39
N GLU A 19 7.87 -10.27 9.60
CA GLU A 19 6.47 -10.70 9.65
C GLU A 19 6.11 -11.25 11.04
N LYS A 20 6.98 -12.08 11.60
CA LYS A 20 6.72 -12.79 12.84
C LYS A 20 6.89 -11.95 14.10
N TYR A 21 7.91 -11.09 14.13
CA TYR A 21 8.32 -10.36 15.34
C TYR A 21 8.19 -8.84 15.24
N GLY A 22 7.92 -8.30 14.05
CA GLY A 22 7.96 -6.87 13.76
C GLY A 22 9.39 -6.35 13.52
N ILE A 23 9.50 -5.18 12.90
CA ILE A 23 10.79 -4.59 12.50
C ILE A 23 11.70 -4.28 13.70
N GLU A 24 11.13 -3.80 14.81
CA GLU A 24 11.90 -3.40 16.01
C GLU A 24 12.49 -4.63 16.74
N SER A 25 11.72 -5.72 16.81
CA SER A 25 12.16 -6.96 17.47
C SER A 25 12.99 -7.86 16.57
N THR A 26 13.10 -7.54 15.27
CA THR A 26 13.98 -8.25 14.33
C THR A 26 15.43 -7.91 14.63
N THR A 27 16.21 -8.91 15.02
CA THR A 27 17.64 -8.79 15.35
C THR A 27 18.48 -9.66 14.42
N ILE A 28 19.78 -9.32 14.29
CA ILE A 28 20.73 -10.15 13.52
C ILE A 28 20.74 -11.61 14.04
N ARG A 29 20.53 -11.83 15.34
CA ARG A 29 20.46 -13.18 15.93
C ARG A 29 19.20 -13.93 15.51
N THR A 30 18.03 -13.26 15.49
CA THR A 30 16.78 -13.88 15.03
C THR A 30 16.89 -14.25 13.56
N ILE A 31 17.42 -13.35 12.73
CA ILE A 31 17.62 -13.59 11.30
C ILE A 31 18.60 -14.75 11.05
N ALA A 32 19.73 -14.80 11.76
CA ALA A 32 20.70 -15.89 11.64
C ALA A 32 20.08 -17.24 11.97
N LYS A 33 19.26 -17.28 13.04
CA LYS A 33 18.53 -18.47 13.48
C LYS A 33 17.52 -18.92 12.42
N GLU A 34 16.69 -18.04 11.92
CA GLU A 34 15.68 -18.33 10.87
C GLU A 34 16.38 -18.78 9.56
N ALA A 35 17.48 -18.14 9.19
CA ALA A 35 18.26 -18.53 8.02
C ALA A 35 19.07 -19.84 8.22
N GLY A 36 19.22 -20.33 9.44
CA GLY A 36 20.06 -21.51 9.73
C GLY A 36 21.54 -21.29 9.35
N VAL A 37 22.07 -20.08 9.57
CA VAL A 37 23.47 -19.74 9.31
C VAL A 37 24.17 -19.23 10.57
N ALA A 38 25.51 -19.26 10.58
CA ALA A 38 26.26 -18.70 11.69
C ALA A 38 26.07 -17.18 11.76
N PHE A 39 25.95 -16.64 12.97
CA PHE A 39 25.81 -15.19 13.22
C PHE A 39 26.91 -14.35 12.53
N SER A 40 28.15 -14.85 12.54
CA SER A 40 29.28 -14.18 11.88
C SER A 40 29.13 -14.07 10.35
N SER A 41 28.33 -14.92 9.74
CA SER A 41 28.12 -14.91 8.31
C SER A 41 27.35 -13.69 7.85
N LEU A 42 26.48 -13.10 8.70
CA LEU A 42 25.67 -11.94 8.31
C LEU A 42 26.55 -10.73 8.02
N HIS A 43 27.55 -10.45 8.87
CA HIS A 43 28.49 -9.35 8.66
C HIS A 43 29.35 -9.50 7.40
N TYR A 44 29.49 -10.71 6.87
CA TYR A 44 30.13 -10.92 5.59
C TYR A 44 29.26 -10.46 4.41
N TYR A 45 27.93 -10.57 4.51
CA TYR A 45 27.01 -10.23 3.43
C TYR A 45 26.46 -8.82 3.51
N PHE A 46 26.20 -8.29 4.71
CA PHE A 46 25.58 -6.99 4.95
C PHE A 46 26.41 -6.17 5.94
N GLU A 47 26.50 -4.87 5.70
CA GLU A 47 27.25 -3.93 6.53
C GLU A 47 26.51 -3.63 7.84
N SER A 48 25.17 -3.59 7.81
CA SER A 48 24.33 -3.33 8.97
C SER A 48 23.00 -4.10 8.91
N LYS A 49 22.29 -4.14 10.05
CA LYS A 49 20.91 -4.64 10.14
C LYS A 49 19.98 -3.79 9.28
N GLU A 50 20.15 -2.49 9.32
CA GLU A 50 19.34 -1.50 8.62
C GLU A 50 19.42 -1.71 7.10
N GLN A 51 20.62 -1.91 6.57
CA GLN A 51 20.83 -2.26 5.15
C GLN A 51 20.11 -3.57 4.79
N MET A 52 20.26 -4.59 5.60
CA MET A 52 19.64 -5.89 5.34
C MET A 52 18.11 -5.82 5.39
N VAL A 53 17.55 -5.07 6.35
CA VAL A 53 16.10 -4.82 6.45
C VAL A 53 15.60 -4.03 5.24
N ALA A 54 16.31 -2.96 4.85
CA ALA A 54 15.94 -2.16 3.69
C ALA A 54 15.88 -3.00 2.41
N GLU A 55 16.92 -3.80 2.15
CA GLU A 55 16.97 -4.67 0.98
C GLU A 55 15.91 -5.81 1.02
N ALA A 56 15.62 -6.34 2.19
CA ALA A 56 14.58 -7.36 2.38
C ALA A 56 13.19 -6.77 2.08
N LEU A 57 12.89 -5.57 2.58
CA LEU A 57 11.65 -4.86 2.28
C LEU A 57 11.57 -4.46 0.79
N GLU A 58 12.70 -4.02 0.21
CA GLU A 58 12.78 -3.74 -1.23
C GLU A 58 12.45 -4.97 -2.07
N MET A 59 12.98 -6.13 -1.70
CA MET A 59 12.67 -7.39 -2.39
C MET A 59 11.19 -7.75 -2.26
N ALA A 60 10.61 -7.68 -1.05
CA ALA A 60 9.22 -8.06 -0.80
C ALA A 60 8.23 -7.11 -1.52
N VAL A 61 8.40 -5.81 -1.34
CA VAL A 61 7.51 -4.79 -1.92
C VAL A 61 7.74 -4.64 -3.42
N GLY A 62 9.01 -4.78 -3.87
CA GLY A 62 9.38 -4.67 -5.28
C GLY A 62 8.74 -5.75 -6.15
N ASN A 63 8.64 -6.98 -5.65
CA ASN A 63 7.96 -8.07 -6.35
C ASN A 63 6.45 -7.77 -6.51
N ALA A 64 5.78 -7.40 -5.39
CA ALA A 64 4.36 -7.04 -5.42
C ALA A 64 4.09 -5.85 -6.36
N TYR A 65 4.95 -4.84 -6.34
CA TYR A 65 4.86 -3.70 -7.25
C TYR A 65 5.02 -4.10 -8.72
N SER A 66 6.00 -4.97 -9.02
CA SER A 66 6.24 -5.42 -10.40
C SER A 66 5.03 -6.15 -10.97
N ASP A 67 4.38 -6.99 -10.16
CA ASP A 67 3.17 -7.70 -10.54
C ASP A 67 2.00 -6.72 -10.80
N LEU A 68 1.77 -5.76 -9.89
CA LEU A 68 0.75 -4.73 -10.06
C LEU A 68 1.02 -3.86 -11.30
N TRP A 69 2.28 -3.49 -11.52
CA TRP A 69 2.66 -2.67 -12.67
C TRP A 69 2.42 -3.40 -13.98
N ALA A 70 2.84 -4.66 -14.10
CA ALA A 70 2.61 -5.49 -15.28
C ALA A 70 1.10 -5.64 -15.55
N PHE A 71 0.31 -5.89 -14.51
CA PHE A 71 -1.14 -6.00 -14.61
C PHE A 71 -1.77 -4.68 -15.10
N TRP A 72 -1.37 -3.51 -14.54
CA TRP A 72 -1.84 -2.21 -14.99
C TRP A 72 -1.52 -1.92 -16.46
N GLN A 73 -0.31 -2.29 -16.92
CA GLN A 73 0.11 -2.06 -18.31
C GLN A 73 -0.68 -2.91 -19.34
N THR A 74 -1.15 -4.07 -18.95
CA THR A 74 -1.86 -5.02 -19.85
C THR A 74 -3.39 -4.94 -19.75
N ARG A 75 -3.91 -3.99 -18.97
CA ARG A 75 -5.35 -3.86 -18.74
C ARG A 75 -6.14 -3.48 -19.98
N THR A 76 -7.36 -3.99 -20.04
CA THR A 76 -8.36 -3.63 -21.07
C THR A 76 -9.48 -2.76 -20.52
N ASP A 77 -9.70 -2.79 -19.20
CA ASP A 77 -10.68 -1.99 -18.46
C ASP A 77 -9.99 -1.35 -17.24
N ASP A 78 -9.96 -0.03 -17.20
CA ASP A 78 -9.26 0.73 -16.17
C ASP A 78 -9.90 0.52 -14.78
N LEU A 79 -11.24 0.48 -14.71
CA LEU A 79 -11.95 0.38 -13.43
C LEU A 79 -11.87 -1.05 -12.87
N ALA A 80 -12.02 -2.06 -13.72
CA ALA A 80 -11.84 -3.44 -13.33
C ALA A 80 -10.39 -3.71 -12.87
N ALA A 81 -9.39 -3.15 -13.57
CA ALA A 81 -8.00 -3.27 -13.18
C ALA A 81 -7.71 -2.59 -11.83
N LEU A 82 -8.24 -1.40 -11.61
CA LEU A 82 -8.10 -0.69 -10.35
C LEU A 82 -8.74 -1.48 -9.19
N ARG A 83 -9.89 -2.09 -9.44
CA ARG A 83 -10.56 -2.97 -8.46
C ARG A 83 -9.66 -4.13 -8.03
N GLU A 84 -9.09 -4.84 -8.98
CA GLU A 84 -8.18 -5.96 -8.70
C GLU A 84 -6.88 -5.50 -8.00
N ILE A 85 -6.34 -4.33 -8.36
CA ILE A 85 -5.18 -3.73 -7.68
C ILE A 85 -5.51 -3.45 -6.21
N LEU A 86 -6.65 -2.83 -5.91
CA LEU A 86 -7.03 -2.52 -4.53
C LEU A 86 -7.29 -3.81 -3.73
N LEU A 87 -7.94 -4.82 -4.31
CA LEU A 87 -8.13 -6.12 -3.66
C LEU A 87 -6.80 -6.85 -3.42
N PHE A 88 -5.88 -6.84 -4.38
CA PHE A 88 -4.55 -7.42 -4.23
C PHE A 88 -3.77 -6.77 -3.09
N LEU A 89 -3.78 -5.43 -2.99
CA LEU A 89 -3.14 -4.70 -1.90
C LEU A 89 -3.79 -5.00 -0.56
N PHE A 90 -5.12 -5.11 -0.53
CA PHE A 90 -5.84 -5.45 0.69
C PHE A 90 -5.46 -6.86 1.17
N ASP A 91 -5.58 -7.85 0.29
CA ASP A 91 -5.30 -9.25 0.60
C ASP A 91 -3.82 -9.44 0.97
N GLY A 92 -2.89 -8.77 0.29
CA GLY A 92 -1.47 -8.77 0.61
C GLY A 92 -1.16 -8.16 1.98
N SER A 93 -1.80 -7.03 2.32
CA SER A 93 -1.64 -6.40 3.64
C SER A 93 -2.21 -7.24 4.77
N LEU A 94 -3.29 -7.97 4.50
CA LEU A 94 -3.89 -8.92 5.44
C LEU A 94 -3.01 -10.17 5.64
N GLN A 95 -2.43 -10.67 4.55
CA GLN A 95 -1.58 -11.86 4.57
C GLN A 95 -0.22 -11.59 5.19
N PHE A 96 0.35 -10.41 4.97
CA PHE A 96 1.68 -10.00 5.43
C PHE A 96 1.64 -8.68 6.21
N PRO A 97 0.89 -8.61 7.34
CA PRO A 97 0.70 -7.36 8.06
C PRO A 97 1.99 -6.84 8.71
N GLY A 98 2.92 -7.70 9.09
CA GLY A 98 4.22 -7.32 9.65
C GLY A 98 5.11 -6.64 8.63
N VAL A 99 5.22 -7.21 7.43
CA VAL A 99 5.96 -6.63 6.30
C VAL A 99 5.33 -5.31 5.86
N THR A 100 4.00 -5.26 5.76
CA THR A 100 3.29 -4.04 5.36
C THR A 100 3.52 -2.92 6.38
N ARG A 101 3.40 -3.18 7.68
CA ARG A 101 3.74 -2.19 8.73
C ARG A 101 5.19 -1.72 8.63
N ALA A 102 6.12 -2.65 8.44
CA ALA A 102 7.55 -2.33 8.34
C ALA A 102 7.85 -1.46 7.11
N SER A 103 7.22 -1.73 5.98
CA SER A 103 7.40 -0.97 4.74
C SER A 103 6.84 0.46 4.81
N LEU A 104 5.86 0.69 5.67
CA LEU A 104 5.25 2.01 5.93
C LEU A 104 5.85 2.72 7.16
N HIS A 105 6.76 2.06 7.89
CA HIS A 105 7.28 2.55 9.18
C HIS A 105 7.88 3.96 9.09
N ALA A 106 8.73 4.22 8.11
CA ALA A 106 9.37 5.53 7.94
C ALA A 106 8.33 6.65 7.74
N MET A 107 7.32 6.40 6.92
CA MET A 107 6.26 7.36 6.64
C MET A 107 5.36 7.58 7.87
N LEU A 108 4.90 6.50 8.52
CA LEU A 108 3.90 6.59 9.59
C LEU A 108 4.51 6.97 10.95
N MET A 109 5.72 6.49 11.26
CA MET A 109 6.32 6.67 12.58
C MET A 109 7.35 7.79 12.63
N LEU A 110 8.06 8.06 11.52
CA LEU A 110 9.13 9.05 11.49
C LEU A 110 8.74 10.32 10.70
N GLY A 111 7.57 10.33 10.05
CA GLY A 111 7.14 11.45 9.20
C GLY A 111 8.05 11.66 7.98
N GLN A 112 8.79 10.64 7.57
CA GLN A 112 9.72 10.68 6.44
C GLN A 112 9.04 10.06 5.22
N PRO A 113 8.59 10.88 4.23
CA PRO A 113 7.97 10.39 3.02
C PRO A 113 9.02 9.87 2.03
N GLU A 114 9.83 8.94 2.47
CA GLU A 114 10.95 8.35 1.73
C GLU A 114 10.89 6.82 1.78
N GLY A 115 11.61 6.18 0.86
CA GLY A 115 11.73 4.74 0.80
C GLY A 115 10.96 4.13 -0.36
N ILE A 116 11.18 2.82 -0.55
CA ILE A 116 10.70 2.08 -1.73
C ILE A 116 9.18 2.07 -1.83
N THR A 117 8.49 1.84 -0.71
CA THR A 117 7.02 1.76 -0.67
C THR A 117 6.38 3.11 -1.03
N HIS A 118 6.91 4.21 -0.48
CA HIS A 118 6.46 5.56 -0.82
C HIS A 118 6.60 5.83 -2.32
N ASN A 119 7.78 5.58 -2.88
CA ASN A 119 8.05 5.81 -4.30
C ASN A 119 7.15 4.95 -5.20
N MET A 120 6.95 3.69 -4.83
CA MET A 120 6.10 2.74 -5.59
C MET A 120 4.63 3.13 -5.57
N ILE A 121 4.07 3.46 -4.40
CA ILE A 121 2.68 3.90 -4.26
C ILE A 121 2.44 5.17 -5.09
N ASN A 122 3.31 6.17 -4.97
CA ASN A 122 3.18 7.41 -5.74
C ASN A 122 3.25 7.17 -7.25
N ARG A 123 4.15 6.30 -7.70
CA ARG A 123 4.27 5.94 -9.12
C ARG A 123 3.02 5.22 -9.64
N VAL A 124 2.44 4.30 -8.86
CA VAL A 124 1.21 3.59 -9.24
C VAL A 124 0.03 4.56 -9.29
N ILE A 125 -0.17 5.37 -8.25
CA ILE A 125 -1.24 6.35 -8.21
C ILE A 125 -1.11 7.35 -9.37
N GLY A 126 0.09 7.90 -9.61
CA GLY A 126 0.33 8.81 -10.73
C GLY A 126 -0.04 8.21 -12.07
N ALA A 127 0.42 6.98 -12.35
CA ALA A 127 0.12 6.29 -13.61
C ALA A 127 -1.38 5.97 -13.78
N ILE A 128 -2.09 5.69 -12.69
CA ILE A 128 -3.55 5.48 -12.72
C ILE A 128 -4.25 6.80 -13.02
N VAL A 129 -3.87 7.88 -12.33
CA VAL A 129 -4.42 9.22 -12.55
C VAL A 129 -4.22 9.67 -14.01
N ASP A 130 -2.98 9.58 -14.52
CA ASP A 130 -2.65 9.95 -15.89
C ASP A 130 -3.44 9.13 -16.93
N GLY A 131 -3.64 7.84 -16.65
CA GLY A 131 -4.37 6.95 -17.55
C GLY A 131 -5.88 7.13 -17.53
N MET A 132 -6.45 7.59 -16.43
CA MET A 132 -7.91 7.65 -16.22
C MET A 132 -8.50 9.07 -16.30
N ALA A 133 -7.78 10.11 -15.88
CA ALA A 133 -8.33 11.46 -15.77
C ALA A 133 -8.87 11.99 -17.10
N CYS A 134 -8.13 11.79 -18.20
CA CYS A 134 -8.56 12.23 -19.54
C CYS A 134 -9.80 11.50 -20.07
N LYS A 135 -10.04 10.27 -19.62
CA LYS A 135 -11.17 9.44 -20.06
C LYS A 135 -12.43 9.68 -19.25
N ALA A 136 -12.27 10.08 -18.00
CA ALA A 136 -13.34 10.11 -17.01
C ALA A 136 -13.95 11.51 -16.80
N ASP A 137 -13.44 12.53 -17.49
CA ASP A 137 -13.87 13.95 -17.35
C ASP A 137 -13.91 14.40 -15.87
N ILE A 138 -12.86 14.03 -15.12
CA ILE A 138 -12.69 14.39 -13.72
C ILE A 138 -11.39 15.18 -13.54
N PRO A 139 -11.36 16.24 -12.70
CA PRO A 139 -10.13 16.95 -12.38
C PRO A 139 -9.05 16.00 -11.85
N HIS A 140 -7.83 16.14 -12.38
CA HIS A 140 -6.68 15.28 -12.06
C HIS A 140 -6.41 15.22 -10.56
N ASP A 141 -6.44 16.36 -9.87
CA ASP A 141 -6.22 16.47 -8.43
C ASP A 141 -7.32 15.77 -7.61
N LEU A 142 -8.58 15.87 -8.04
CA LEU A 142 -9.69 15.20 -7.39
C LEU A 142 -9.59 13.69 -7.52
N LEU A 143 -9.23 13.18 -8.69
CA LEU A 143 -8.98 11.75 -8.90
C LEU A 143 -7.81 11.27 -8.05
N ALA A 144 -6.71 12.03 -8.01
CA ALA A 144 -5.55 11.72 -7.19
C ALA A 144 -5.92 11.62 -5.69
N GLN A 145 -6.66 12.59 -5.15
CA GLN A 145 -7.11 12.57 -3.76
C GLN A 145 -7.95 11.33 -3.44
N ARG A 146 -8.88 10.97 -4.31
CA ARG A 146 -9.74 9.79 -4.13
C ARG A 146 -8.97 8.48 -4.19
N LEU A 147 -7.99 8.38 -5.07
CA LEU A 147 -7.09 7.23 -5.15
C LEU A 147 -6.23 7.13 -3.88
N ILE A 148 -5.67 8.24 -3.38
CA ILE A 148 -4.94 8.26 -2.11
C ILE A 148 -5.81 7.71 -0.98
N VAL A 149 -7.07 8.14 -0.88
CA VAL A 149 -8.01 7.61 0.12
C VAL A 149 -8.24 6.12 -0.07
N ALA A 150 -8.47 5.66 -1.32
CA ALA A 150 -8.71 4.24 -1.60
C ALA A 150 -7.51 3.36 -1.24
N PHE A 151 -6.30 3.75 -1.64
CA PHE A 151 -5.06 3.04 -1.31
C PHE A 151 -4.79 3.03 0.19
N SER A 152 -4.94 4.17 0.86
CA SER A 152 -4.76 4.27 2.32
C SER A 152 -5.76 3.40 3.07
N ALA A 153 -7.02 3.43 2.68
CA ALA A 153 -8.07 2.64 3.31
C ALA A 153 -7.81 1.13 3.17
N THR A 154 -7.41 0.66 1.98
CA THR A 154 -7.09 -0.77 1.76
C THR A 154 -5.90 -1.22 2.59
N LEU A 155 -4.81 -0.45 2.62
CA LEU A 155 -3.60 -0.79 3.38
C LEU A 155 -3.87 -0.81 4.90
N ILE A 156 -4.50 0.23 5.44
CA ILE A 156 -4.75 0.33 6.89
C ILE A 156 -5.71 -0.76 7.37
N ASN A 157 -6.80 -1.01 6.65
CA ASN A 157 -7.73 -2.06 7.03
C ASN A 157 -7.18 -3.47 6.78
N GLY A 158 -6.24 -3.64 5.84
CA GLY A 158 -5.52 -4.90 5.68
C GLY A 158 -4.57 -5.19 6.85
N ILE A 159 -3.84 -4.19 7.34
CA ILE A 159 -2.95 -4.32 8.50
C ILE A 159 -3.73 -4.59 9.81
N SER A 160 -4.94 -4.03 9.93
CA SER A 160 -5.75 -4.07 11.14
C SER A 160 -7.23 -4.36 10.80
N PRO A 161 -7.54 -5.59 10.35
CA PRO A 161 -8.84 -5.92 9.76
C PRO A 161 -10.03 -5.81 10.72
N GLN A 162 -9.78 -5.79 12.01
CA GLN A 162 -10.79 -5.68 13.07
C GLN A 162 -10.77 -4.34 13.80
N ALA A 163 -9.97 -3.36 13.35
CA ALA A 163 -9.78 -2.09 14.06
C ALA A 163 -11.10 -1.36 14.36
N PHE A 164 -12.09 -1.48 13.50
CA PHE A 164 -13.38 -0.79 13.62
C PHE A 164 -14.56 -1.73 13.90
N GLU A 165 -14.31 -3.04 14.10
CA GLU A 165 -15.35 -4.05 14.26
C GLU A 165 -16.30 -3.77 15.43
N SER A 166 -15.76 -3.35 16.57
CA SER A 166 -16.55 -3.08 17.78
C SER A 166 -17.63 -2.00 17.59
N GLY A 167 -17.34 -0.99 16.75
CA GLY A 167 -18.28 0.09 16.47
C GLY A 167 -19.14 -0.14 15.23
N THR A 168 -18.64 -0.86 14.25
CA THR A 168 -19.26 -0.99 12.92
C THR A 168 -19.81 -2.39 12.63
N ARG A 169 -19.35 -3.40 13.37
CA ARG A 169 -19.60 -4.82 13.12
C ARG A 169 -19.02 -5.30 11.77
N ILE A 170 -18.01 -4.60 11.25
CA ILE A 170 -17.33 -4.95 10.00
C ILE A 170 -15.98 -5.57 10.34
N ASP A 171 -15.83 -6.86 10.01
CA ASP A 171 -14.58 -7.59 10.06
C ASP A 171 -14.03 -7.79 8.64
N TYR A 172 -12.88 -7.20 8.35
CA TYR A 172 -12.23 -7.32 7.04
C TYR A 172 -11.45 -8.63 6.84
N ASN A 173 -11.39 -9.53 7.83
CA ASN A 173 -11.01 -10.92 7.58
C ASN A 173 -12.05 -11.62 6.68
N VAL A 174 -13.29 -11.16 6.69
CA VAL A 174 -14.36 -11.63 5.79
C VAL A 174 -14.19 -11.00 4.41
N ARG A 175 -13.97 -11.83 3.39
CA ARG A 175 -13.67 -11.39 2.02
C ARG A 175 -14.76 -10.50 1.42
N GLU A 176 -16.02 -10.82 1.68
CA GLU A 176 -17.18 -10.05 1.21
C GLU A 176 -17.16 -8.61 1.71
N ASN A 177 -16.67 -8.37 2.92
CA ASN A 177 -16.53 -7.02 3.47
C ASN A 177 -15.43 -6.24 2.76
N ARG A 178 -14.30 -6.88 2.41
CA ARG A 178 -13.22 -6.27 1.61
C ARG A 178 -13.71 -5.88 0.23
N VAL A 179 -14.37 -6.81 -0.45
CA VAL A 179 -14.95 -6.59 -1.79
C VAL A 179 -15.94 -5.42 -1.73
N ARG A 180 -16.88 -5.42 -0.78
CA ARG A 180 -17.86 -4.34 -0.61
C ARG A 180 -17.20 -2.99 -0.35
N MET A 181 -16.14 -2.94 0.46
CA MET A 181 -15.39 -1.71 0.71
C MET A 181 -14.76 -1.18 -0.57
N VAL A 182 -14.06 -2.03 -1.32
CA VAL A 182 -13.43 -1.64 -2.58
C VAL A 182 -14.48 -1.16 -3.58
N ASP A 183 -15.57 -1.89 -3.75
CA ASP A 183 -16.67 -1.51 -4.65
C ASP A 183 -17.31 -0.17 -4.25
N THR A 184 -17.44 0.10 -2.95
CA THR A 184 -17.94 1.38 -2.41
C THR A 184 -16.99 2.55 -2.74
N LEU A 185 -15.67 2.35 -2.57
CA LEU A 185 -14.66 3.35 -2.91
C LEU A 185 -14.68 3.67 -4.42
N LEU A 186 -14.75 2.63 -5.26
CA LEU A 186 -14.81 2.80 -6.71
C LEU A 186 -16.11 3.46 -7.18
N ALA A 187 -17.24 3.13 -6.57
CA ALA A 187 -18.52 3.78 -6.88
C ALA A 187 -18.52 5.29 -6.60
N GLY A 188 -17.66 5.75 -5.68
CA GLY A 188 -17.44 7.16 -5.38
C GLY A 188 -16.39 7.85 -6.26
N LEU A 189 -15.59 7.07 -7.00
CA LEU A 189 -14.38 7.59 -7.65
C LEU A 189 -14.66 8.70 -8.68
N PHE A 190 -15.75 8.59 -9.43
CA PHE A 190 -16.12 9.52 -10.50
C PHE A 190 -17.34 10.39 -10.16
N LYS A 191 -17.85 10.35 -8.94
CA LYS A 191 -18.98 11.19 -8.56
C LYS A 191 -18.54 12.66 -8.46
N PRO A 192 -19.34 13.64 -8.97
CA PRO A 192 -19.05 15.04 -8.74
C PRO A 192 -19.09 15.37 -7.24
N LEU A 193 -18.32 16.36 -6.81
CA LEU A 193 -18.47 16.93 -5.47
C LEU A 193 -19.78 17.72 -5.42
N ALA A 194 -20.63 17.40 -4.45
CA ALA A 194 -21.96 18.00 -4.30
C ALA A 194 -21.96 19.51 -3.98
N GLU A 195 -20.81 20.15 -3.84
CA GLU A 195 -20.67 21.52 -3.35
C GLU A 195 -20.72 22.62 -4.43
N ALA A 196 -20.56 22.27 -5.70
CA ALA A 196 -20.62 23.29 -6.77
C ALA A 196 -22.02 23.86 -6.98
N GLU A 197 -23.07 23.10 -6.66
CA GLU A 197 -24.47 23.56 -6.90
C GLU A 197 -25.02 24.43 -5.76
N THR A 198 -24.56 24.23 -4.52
CA THR A 198 -25.11 24.97 -3.35
C THR A 198 -24.59 26.41 -3.32
N THR A 199 -23.33 26.65 -3.67
CA THR A 199 -22.73 28.00 -3.67
C THR A 199 -23.20 28.84 -4.85
N ALA A 200 -23.38 28.23 -6.02
CA ALA A 200 -23.93 28.92 -7.20
C ALA A 200 -25.40 29.34 -6.98
N ASN A 201 -26.22 28.46 -6.36
CA ASN A 201 -27.62 28.78 -6.04
C ASN A 201 -27.77 29.78 -4.88
N GLN A 202 -26.83 29.85 -3.96
CA GLN A 202 -26.85 30.87 -2.89
C GLN A 202 -26.43 32.23 -3.41
N ASN A 203 -25.44 32.32 -4.28
CA ASN A 203 -25.02 33.59 -4.92
C ASN A 203 -26.07 34.12 -5.90
N ALA A 204 -26.73 33.28 -6.69
CA ALA A 204 -27.81 33.68 -7.58
C ALA A 204 -29.04 34.22 -6.82
N LYS A 205 -29.35 33.69 -5.63
CA LYS A 205 -30.44 34.18 -4.79
C LYS A 205 -30.12 35.48 -4.04
N GLN A 206 -28.84 35.84 -3.88
CA GLN A 206 -28.43 37.10 -3.26
C GLN A 206 -28.40 38.26 -4.28
N GLU A 207 -28.25 37.96 -5.58
CA GLU A 207 -28.28 38.98 -6.64
C GLU A 207 -29.70 39.30 -7.14
N GLU A 208 -30.72 38.50 -6.80
CA GLU A 208 -32.12 38.74 -7.18
C GLU A 208 -32.96 39.52 -6.15
N ASN A 209 -32.35 39.99 -5.05
CA ASN A 209 -33.10 40.76 -4.03
C ASN A 209 -32.51 42.16 -3.94
N PRO A 210 -33.09 43.17 -4.67
CA PRO A 210 -32.67 44.58 -4.65
C PRO A 210 -33.02 45.29 -3.33
#